data_227f7d089ed88ef3490f6ed8b6eb604b
#
_entry.id   227f7d089ed88ef3490f6ed8b6eb604b
#
_cell.length_a   1.000
_cell.length_b   1.000
_cell.length_c   1.000
_cell.angle_alpha   90.00
_cell.angle_beta   90.00
_cell.angle_gamma   90.00
#
_symmetry.space_group_name_H-M   'P 1'
#
loop_
_entity.id
_entity.type
_entity.pdbx_description
1 polymer ?
#
loop_
_entity_poly.entity_id
_entity_poly.type
_entity_poly.pdbx_seq_one_letter_code
_entity_poly.pdbx_strand_id
1 'polypeptide(L)'
;MIFDFHTHCFPDALAPHAIAHLAEISKKCGLSPTTDGTARGVIDQMHAHGVDKSLVCNVSTNAHQMPKVNAFACTLAREQTELYALGSLHPLGEDLEGQMQMLQSTGIKGIKLHPDYIRVEFDNPILHPIFELCVAHGMFLITHAGYDPNSPDHMHCRPAQINTVMDNFPDLVLIAAHMGGIGCEQGVLDLLCGKQVYLDTSHSGSYPYRHPMLHKILDKHDPALILYGSDCPWSGQEREQNFVKQAPISDQYKEDIFWNNAMRLMQ
;
A
#
# COMPACT_ATOMS: atom_id res chain seq x y z
N MET A 1 -1.15 -17.24 11.00
CA MET A 1 -1.82 -16.74 9.79
C MET A 1 -1.11 -15.47 9.31
N ILE A 2 -1.12 -15.24 7.98
CA ILE A 2 -0.46 -14.05 7.39
C ILE A 2 -1.44 -13.39 6.43
N PHE A 3 -1.67 -12.09 6.63
CA PHE A 3 -2.40 -11.23 5.71
C PHE A 3 -1.43 -10.21 5.11
N ASP A 4 -1.09 -10.38 3.84
CA ASP A 4 -0.25 -9.45 3.09
C ASP A 4 -1.08 -8.24 2.65
N PHE A 5 -0.90 -7.12 3.33
CA PHE A 5 -1.73 -5.91 3.15
C PHE A 5 -1.26 -5.01 1.99
N HIS A 6 -0.25 -5.44 1.23
CA HIS A 6 0.28 -4.67 0.11
C HIS A 6 0.81 -5.58 -1.00
N THR A 7 0.00 -5.84 -2.00
CA THR A 7 0.36 -6.58 -3.22
C THR A 7 -0.19 -5.89 -4.46
N HIS A 8 0.30 -6.29 -5.63
CA HIS A 8 -0.15 -5.76 -6.91
C HIS A 8 -0.38 -6.88 -7.92
N CYS A 9 -1.44 -6.76 -8.71
CA CYS A 9 -1.64 -7.53 -9.92
C CYS A 9 -2.41 -6.71 -10.96
N PHE A 10 -2.45 -7.23 -12.18
CA PHE A 10 -3.07 -6.58 -13.32
C PHE A 10 -4.04 -7.54 -14.00
N PRO A 11 -5.03 -7.04 -14.78
CA PRO A 11 -5.80 -7.90 -15.66
C PRO A 11 -4.88 -8.77 -16.54
N ASP A 12 -5.20 -10.04 -16.74
CA ASP A 12 -4.34 -11.01 -17.43
C ASP A 12 -3.83 -10.52 -18.80
N ALA A 13 -4.72 -9.85 -19.56
CA ALA A 13 -4.34 -9.30 -20.86
C ALA A 13 -3.32 -8.14 -20.77
N LEU A 14 -3.26 -7.44 -19.62
CA LEU A 14 -2.37 -6.30 -19.41
C LEU A 14 -1.08 -6.71 -18.67
N ALA A 15 -1.13 -7.75 -17.84
CA ALA A 15 -0.06 -8.15 -16.94
C ALA A 15 1.31 -8.30 -17.63
N PRO A 16 1.45 -8.99 -18.77
CA PRO A 16 2.76 -9.14 -19.44
C PRO A 16 3.39 -7.79 -19.81
N HIS A 17 2.58 -6.85 -20.31
CA HIS A 17 3.07 -5.54 -20.71
C HIS A 17 3.41 -4.66 -19.49
N ALA A 18 2.54 -4.65 -18.48
CA ALA A 18 2.75 -3.90 -17.25
C ALA A 18 4.00 -4.35 -16.50
N ILE A 19 4.18 -5.67 -16.34
CA ILE A 19 5.35 -6.25 -15.68
C ILE A 19 6.64 -5.94 -16.47
N ALA A 20 6.65 -6.08 -17.78
CA ALA A 20 7.83 -5.78 -18.59
C ALA A 20 8.24 -4.31 -18.46
N HIS A 21 7.27 -3.39 -18.53
CA HIS A 21 7.53 -1.95 -18.40
C HIS A 21 8.07 -1.57 -17.02
N LEU A 22 7.39 -2.01 -15.96
CA LEU A 22 7.76 -1.67 -14.60
C LEU A 22 9.05 -2.39 -14.13
N ALA A 23 9.34 -3.59 -14.66
CA ALA A 23 10.59 -4.29 -14.41
C ALA A 23 11.81 -3.50 -14.87
N GLU A 24 11.74 -2.83 -16.03
CA GLU A 24 12.83 -1.97 -16.51
C GLU A 24 13.11 -0.78 -15.57
N ILE A 25 12.05 -0.27 -14.91
CA ILE A 25 12.17 0.80 -13.91
C ILE A 25 12.79 0.25 -12.63
N SER A 26 12.23 -0.83 -12.09
CA SER A 26 12.63 -1.45 -10.82
C SER A 26 14.05 -2.03 -10.86
N LYS A 27 14.51 -2.45 -12.03
CA LYS A 27 15.88 -2.95 -12.26
C LYS A 27 16.96 -1.94 -11.87
N LYS A 28 16.66 -0.64 -11.96
CA LYS A 28 17.57 0.43 -11.52
C LYS A 28 17.84 0.39 -10.02
N CYS A 29 16.90 -0.19 -9.25
CA CYS A 29 17.01 -0.39 -7.81
C CYS A 29 17.42 -1.83 -7.42
N GLY A 30 17.84 -2.66 -8.39
CA GLY A 30 18.21 -4.05 -8.16
C GLY A 30 17.01 -4.97 -7.86
N LEU A 31 15.80 -4.53 -8.18
CA LEU A 31 14.58 -5.30 -7.98
C LEU A 31 14.13 -5.97 -9.29
N SER A 32 13.52 -7.14 -9.14
CA SER A 32 12.92 -7.88 -10.25
C SER A 32 11.57 -8.42 -9.80
N PRO A 33 10.55 -8.45 -10.68
CA PRO A 33 9.25 -8.97 -10.31
C PRO A 33 9.34 -10.45 -9.95
N THR A 34 8.59 -10.84 -8.92
CA THR A 34 8.54 -12.21 -8.37
C THR A 34 7.39 -13.03 -8.94
N THR A 35 6.47 -12.40 -9.69
CA THR A 35 5.36 -13.06 -10.40
C THR A 35 5.23 -12.53 -11.83
N ASP A 36 4.33 -13.14 -12.59
CA ASP A 36 3.93 -12.68 -13.92
C ASP A 36 2.96 -11.48 -13.89
N GLY A 37 2.60 -11.00 -12.70
CA GLY A 37 1.71 -9.86 -12.49
C GLY A 37 0.22 -10.18 -12.60
N THR A 38 -0.17 -11.44 -12.77
CA THR A 38 -1.58 -11.85 -12.75
C THR A 38 -2.08 -12.10 -11.32
N ALA A 39 -3.40 -12.11 -11.11
CA ALA A 39 -4.00 -12.52 -9.84
C ALA A 39 -3.58 -13.96 -9.48
N ARG A 40 -3.50 -14.85 -10.47
CA ARG A 40 -3.04 -16.22 -10.29
C ARG A 40 -1.59 -16.26 -9.81
N GLY A 41 -0.70 -15.45 -10.40
CA GLY A 41 0.70 -15.36 -9.98
C GLY A 41 0.85 -14.90 -8.53
N VAL A 42 0.02 -13.97 -8.07
CA VAL A 42 -0.02 -13.55 -6.64
C VAL A 42 -0.46 -14.71 -5.76
N ILE A 43 -1.55 -15.43 -6.10
CA ILE A 43 -2.06 -16.58 -5.34
C ILE A 43 -1.00 -17.70 -5.25
N ASP A 44 -0.31 -18.00 -6.33
CA ASP A 44 0.75 -19.02 -6.35
C ASP A 44 1.91 -18.64 -5.40
N GLN A 45 2.29 -17.36 -5.33
CA GLN A 45 3.27 -16.85 -4.36
C GLN A 45 2.75 -16.92 -2.92
N MET A 46 1.48 -16.57 -2.69
CA MET A 46 0.86 -16.71 -1.37
C MET A 46 0.97 -18.15 -0.86
N HIS A 47 0.58 -19.13 -1.68
CA HIS A 47 0.64 -20.55 -1.32
C HIS A 47 2.07 -21.02 -1.08
N ALA A 48 3.02 -20.59 -1.92
CA ALA A 48 4.43 -20.96 -1.78
C ALA A 48 5.07 -20.44 -0.48
N HIS A 49 4.56 -19.33 0.07
CA HIS A 49 5.14 -18.66 1.24
C HIS A 49 4.20 -18.63 2.46
N GLY A 50 3.11 -19.40 2.45
CA GLY A 50 2.19 -19.54 3.58
C GLY A 50 1.44 -18.26 3.94
N VAL A 51 1.09 -17.45 2.93
CA VAL A 51 0.23 -16.27 3.07
C VAL A 51 -1.22 -16.70 2.89
N ASP A 52 -2.08 -16.38 3.85
CA ASP A 52 -3.49 -16.82 3.86
C ASP A 52 -4.38 -15.85 3.09
N LYS A 53 -4.08 -14.55 3.11
CA LYS A 53 -4.85 -13.48 2.44
C LYS A 53 -3.91 -12.41 1.90
N SER A 54 -4.30 -11.77 0.79
CA SER A 54 -3.60 -10.61 0.25
C SER A 54 -4.55 -9.50 -0.16
N LEU A 55 -4.11 -8.25 0.01
CA LEU A 55 -4.80 -7.05 -0.43
C LEU A 55 -4.11 -6.49 -1.68
N VAL A 56 -4.82 -6.49 -2.80
CA VAL A 56 -4.34 -5.95 -4.07
C VAL A 56 -4.54 -4.44 -4.11
N CYS A 57 -3.44 -3.71 -4.14
CA CYS A 57 -3.39 -2.26 -4.19
C CYS A 57 -3.45 -1.77 -5.65
N ASN A 58 -4.65 -1.62 -6.20
CA ASN A 58 -4.83 -1.11 -7.56
C ASN A 58 -4.54 0.39 -7.63
N VAL A 59 -3.89 0.85 -8.71
CA VAL A 59 -3.48 2.24 -8.89
C VAL A 59 -3.97 2.80 -10.22
N SER A 60 -4.65 3.94 -10.16
CA SER A 60 -4.97 4.76 -11.33
C SER A 60 -3.88 5.80 -11.54
N THR A 61 -3.13 5.70 -12.64
CA THR A 61 -2.04 6.63 -12.94
C THR A 61 -2.51 7.88 -13.71
N ASN A 62 -3.75 7.84 -14.20
CA ASN A 62 -4.42 8.98 -14.84
C ASN A 62 -5.96 8.84 -14.73
N ALA A 63 -6.65 9.95 -14.94
CA ALA A 63 -8.12 10.03 -14.83
C ALA A 63 -8.86 9.03 -15.73
N HIS A 64 -8.38 8.82 -16.95
CA HIS A 64 -9.03 7.93 -17.93
C HIS A 64 -8.96 6.45 -17.56
N GLN A 65 -7.93 6.05 -16.80
CA GLN A 65 -7.79 4.66 -16.33
C GLN A 65 -8.69 4.34 -15.14
N MET A 66 -9.06 5.35 -14.34
CA MET A 66 -9.76 5.16 -13.06
C MET A 66 -10.97 4.22 -13.14
N PRO A 67 -11.93 4.38 -14.06
CA PRO A 67 -13.10 3.49 -14.13
C PRO A 67 -12.73 2.04 -14.42
N LYS A 68 -11.71 1.80 -15.27
CA LYS A 68 -11.26 0.44 -15.63
C LYS A 68 -10.52 -0.23 -14.48
N VAL A 69 -9.69 0.53 -13.76
CA VAL A 69 -8.98 0.06 -12.56
C VAL A 69 -9.98 -0.34 -11.49
N ASN A 70 -10.99 0.48 -11.24
CA ASN A 70 -12.03 0.20 -10.25
C ASN A 70 -12.93 -0.97 -10.65
N ALA A 71 -13.27 -1.11 -11.94
CA ALA A 71 -14.00 -2.28 -12.44
C ALA A 71 -13.20 -3.58 -12.23
N PHE A 72 -11.87 -3.55 -12.45
CA PHE A 72 -11.00 -4.69 -12.16
C PHE A 72 -10.95 -5.00 -10.65
N ALA A 73 -10.83 -4.00 -9.80
CA ALA A 73 -10.88 -4.18 -8.34
C ALA A 73 -12.19 -4.87 -7.91
N CYS A 74 -13.33 -4.42 -8.45
CA CYS A 74 -14.64 -5.04 -8.19
C CYS A 74 -14.72 -6.49 -8.69
N THR A 75 -14.07 -6.81 -9.81
CA THR A 75 -13.99 -8.18 -10.33
C THR A 75 -13.19 -9.06 -9.38
N LEU A 76 -12.01 -8.63 -8.96
CA LEU A 76 -11.19 -9.35 -7.98
C LEU A 76 -11.96 -9.63 -6.69
N ALA A 77 -12.62 -8.60 -6.13
CA ALA A 77 -13.36 -8.73 -4.88
C ALA A 77 -14.54 -9.72 -4.95
N ARG A 78 -15.12 -9.93 -6.15
CA ARG A 78 -16.23 -10.88 -6.36
C ARG A 78 -15.75 -12.30 -6.66
N GLU A 79 -14.67 -12.45 -7.38
CA GLU A 79 -14.26 -13.73 -7.97
C GLU A 79 -13.18 -14.44 -7.14
N GLN A 80 -12.43 -13.71 -6.31
CA GLN A 80 -11.33 -14.26 -5.54
C GLN A 80 -11.70 -14.34 -4.04
N THR A 81 -11.44 -15.47 -3.41
CA THR A 81 -11.70 -15.67 -1.97
C THR A 81 -10.50 -15.38 -1.09
N GLU A 82 -9.30 -15.45 -1.66
CA GLU A 82 -8.03 -15.23 -0.96
C GLU A 82 -7.50 -13.81 -1.17
N LEU A 83 -7.97 -13.11 -2.23
CA LEU A 83 -7.59 -11.74 -2.54
C LEU A 83 -8.70 -10.76 -2.16
N TYR A 84 -8.32 -9.73 -1.44
CA TYR A 84 -9.06 -8.49 -1.31
C TYR A 84 -8.52 -7.49 -2.32
N ALA A 85 -9.27 -6.45 -2.63
CA ALA A 85 -8.84 -5.44 -3.57
C ALA A 85 -9.15 -4.04 -3.06
N LEU A 86 -8.29 -3.08 -3.40
CA LEU A 86 -8.56 -1.65 -3.26
C LEU A 86 -8.96 -1.06 -4.60
N GLY A 87 -9.81 -0.05 -4.55
CA GLY A 87 -9.99 0.85 -5.67
C GLY A 87 -8.87 1.89 -5.75
N SER A 88 -9.02 2.82 -6.69
CA SER A 88 -8.14 3.98 -6.81
C SER A 88 -8.93 5.15 -7.36
N LEU A 89 -8.72 6.35 -6.81
CA LEU A 89 -9.28 7.58 -7.34
C LEU A 89 -8.17 8.45 -7.93
N HIS A 90 -8.52 9.24 -8.94
CA HIS A 90 -7.61 10.21 -9.54
C HIS A 90 -8.22 11.61 -9.41
N PRO A 91 -7.48 12.65 -8.95
CA PRO A 91 -8.06 13.96 -8.63
C PRO A 91 -8.72 14.66 -9.81
N LEU A 92 -8.33 14.31 -11.03
CA LEU A 92 -8.95 14.81 -12.27
C LEU A 92 -9.94 13.79 -12.87
N GLY A 93 -10.33 12.77 -12.11
CA GLY A 93 -11.31 11.78 -12.56
C GLY A 93 -12.72 12.34 -12.57
N GLU A 94 -13.54 11.86 -13.49
CA GLU A 94 -14.96 12.15 -13.49
C GLU A 94 -15.69 11.26 -12.48
N ASP A 95 -16.76 11.80 -11.88
CA ASP A 95 -17.68 11.06 -11.00
C ASP A 95 -16.98 10.30 -9.84
N LEU A 96 -16.14 11.01 -9.08
CA LEU A 96 -15.43 10.42 -7.94
C LEU A 96 -16.38 9.77 -6.92
N GLU A 97 -17.52 10.42 -6.65
CA GLU A 97 -18.56 9.91 -5.75
C GLU A 97 -19.17 8.60 -6.27
N GLY A 98 -19.57 8.53 -7.54
CA GLY A 98 -20.11 7.29 -8.12
C GLY A 98 -19.08 6.15 -8.15
N GLN A 99 -17.80 6.47 -8.39
CA GLN A 99 -16.72 5.48 -8.28
C GLN A 99 -16.60 4.95 -6.84
N MET A 100 -16.63 5.82 -5.83
CA MET A 100 -16.57 5.44 -4.42
C MET A 100 -17.77 4.56 -4.02
N GLN A 101 -18.97 4.94 -4.40
CA GLN A 101 -20.18 4.16 -4.14
C GLN A 101 -20.14 2.77 -4.81
N MET A 102 -19.64 2.67 -6.03
CA MET A 102 -19.45 1.40 -6.73
C MET A 102 -18.48 0.49 -5.97
N LEU A 103 -17.35 1.01 -5.52
CA LEU A 103 -16.37 0.28 -4.74
C LEU A 103 -16.99 -0.23 -3.43
N GLN A 104 -17.63 0.65 -2.68
CA GLN A 104 -18.27 0.33 -1.41
C GLN A 104 -19.36 -0.74 -1.57
N SER A 105 -20.21 -0.63 -2.63
CA SER A 105 -21.27 -1.61 -2.90
C SER A 105 -20.75 -3.01 -3.21
N THR A 106 -19.48 -3.12 -3.58
CA THR A 106 -18.78 -4.40 -3.84
C THR A 106 -18.09 -4.95 -2.58
N GLY A 107 -18.14 -4.20 -1.45
CA GLY A 107 -17.50 -4.58 -0.20
C GLY A 107 -16.02 -4.17 -0.09
N ILE A 108 -15.53 -3.38 -1.03
CA ILE A 108 -14.17 -2.80 -0.99
C ILE A 108 -14.11 -1.79 0.15
N LYS A 109 -13.07 -1.88 0.99
CA LYS A 109 -12.92 -1.13 2.24
C LYS A 109 -12.00 0.09 2.13
N GLY A 110 -11.34 0.30 1.01
CA GLY A 110 -10.39 1.40 0.86
C GLY A 110 -9.93 1.63 -0.56
N ILE A 111 -9.08 2.63 -0.72
CA ILE A 111 -8.46 2.99 -1.99
C ILE A 111 -6.94 3.10 -1.84
N LYS A 112 -6.24 2.99 -2.97
CA LYS A 112 -4.81 3.27 -3.09
C LYS A 112 -4.58 4.55 -3.88
N LEU A 113 -3.71 5.43 -3.36
CA LEU A 113 -3.10 6.54 -4.11
C LEU A 113 -1.61 6.31 -4.30
N HIS A 114 -1.09 6.81 -5.41
CA HIS A 114 0.33 6.82 -5.69
C HIS A 114 0.75 8.21 -6.17
N PRO A 115 1.15 9.11 -5.25
CA PRO A 115 1.46 10.50 -5.55
C PRO A 115 2.50 10.68 -6.66
N ASP A 116 3.54 9.83 -6.70
CA ASP A 116 4.58 9.90 -7.74
C ASP A 116 4.05 9.54 -9.13
N TYR A 117 3.06 8.64 -9.25
CA TYR A 117 2.47 8.27 -10.55
C TYR A 117 1.54 9.35 -11.08
N ILE A 118 0.80 10.02 -10.20
CA ILE A 118 -0.08 11.13 -10.60
C ILE A 118 0.63 12.48 -10.61
N ARG A 119 1.90 12.54 -10.12
CA ARG A 119 2.76 13.72 -10.03
C ARG A 119 2.11 14.88 -9.25
N VAL A 120 1.52 14.55 -8.11
CA VAL A 120 0.85 15.49 -7.21
C VAL A 120 1.40 15.30 -5.81
N GLU A 121 1.80 16.39 -5.15
CA GLU A 121 2.18 16.38 -3.73
C GLU A 121 1.04 15.85 -2.88
N PHE A 122 1.33 14.99 -1.91
CA PHE A 122 0.28 14.31 -1.14
C PHE A 122 -0.59 15.27 -0.31
N ASP A 123 -0.04 16.43 0.10
CA ASP A 123 -0.76 17.47 0.82
C ASP A 123 -1.39 18.55 -0.11
N ASN A 124 -1.35 18.34 -1.43
CA ASN A 124 -1.94 19.29 -2.37
C ASN A 124 -3.48 19.33 -2.24
N PRO A 125 -4.11 20.52 -2.14
CA PRO A 125 -5.56 20.66 -2.01
C PRO A 125 -6.39 19.97 -3.10
N ILE A 126 -5.82 19.68 -4.27
CA ILE A 126 -6.50 18.95 -5.34
C ILE A 126 -6.90 17.52 -4.91
N LEU A 127 -6.23 16.96 -3.88
CA LEU A 127 -6.54 15.63 -3.32
C LEU A 127 -7.59 15.68 -2.21
N HIS A 128 -7.93 16.86 -1.67
CA HIS A 128 -8.90 17.00 -0.58
C HIS A 128 -10.25 16.33 -0.86
N PRO A 129 -10.85 16.46 -2.05
CA PRO A 129 -12.10 15.75 -2.36
C PRO A 129 -12.01 14.23 -2.20
N ILE A 130 -10.84 13.64 -2.48
CA ILE A 130 -10.61 12.20 -2.31
C ILE A 130 -10.55 11.85 -0.83
N PHE A 131 -9.86 12.67 0.00
CA PHE A 131 -9.79 12.46 1.44
C PHE A 131 -11.16 12.60 2.11
N GLU A 132 -11.92 13.63 1.72
CA GLU A 132 -13.30 13.84 2.17
C GLU A 132 -14.21 12.66 1.84
N LEU A 133 -14.11 12.10 0.63
CA LEU A 133 -14.84 10.91 0.23
C LEU A 133 -14.45 9.68 1.05
N CYS A 134 -13.16 9.49 1.32
CA CYS A 134 -12.71 8.38 2.18
C CYS A 134 -13.34 8.48 3.58
N VAL A 135 -13.33 9.66 4.19
CA VAL A 135 -13.95 9.91 5.49
C VAL A 135 -15.46 9.69 5.43
N ALA A 136 -16.16 10.29 4.44
CA ALA A 136 -17.61 10.20 4.30
C ALA A 136 -18.12 8.76 4.11
N HIS A 137 -17.36 7.92 3.41
CA HIS A 137 -17.70 6.51 3.15
C HIS A 137 -17.09 5.53 4.15
N GLY A 138 -16.31 6.00 5.15
CA GLY A 138 -15.63 5.15 6.11
C GLY A 138 -14.60 4.20 5.47
N MET A 139 -13.98 4.65 4.37
CA MET A 139 -12.96 3.88 3.63
C MET A 139 -11.56 4.34 4.01
N PHE A 140 -10.64 3.39 4.21
CA PHE A 140 -9.26 3.73 4.45
C PHE A 140 -8.52 4.10 3.15
N LEU A 141 -7.42 4.83 3.30
CA LEU A 141 -6.53 5.22 2.21
C LEU A 141 -5.14 4.63 2.43
N ILE A 142 -4.61 3.89 1.47
CA ILE A 142 -3.19 3.56 1.39
C ILE A 142 -2.49 4.51 0.42
N THR A 143 -1.45 5.19 0.86
CA THR A 143 -0.59 6.00 -0.01
C THR A 143 0.79 5.38 -0.15
N HIS A 144 1.35 5.43 -1.36
CA HIS A 144 2.80 5.26 -1.52
C HIS A 144 3.52 6.37 -0.74
N ALA A 145 4.67 6.07 -0.13
CA ALA A 145 5.44 7.05 0.63
C ALA A 145 6.95 6.89 0.43
N GLY A 146 7.63 8.02 0.32
CA GLY A 146 9.07 8.10 0.15
C GLY A 146 9.54 7.97 -1.31
N TYR A 147 10.72 7.39 -1.48
CA TYR A 147 11.36 7.25 -2.78
C TYR A 147 10.64 6.26 -3.67
N ASP A 148 10.45 6.63 -4.94
CA ASP A 148 9.97 5.77 -6.02
C ASP A 148 10.90 5.83 -7.24
N PRO A 149 11.30 4.69 -7.85
CA PRO A 149 12.21 4.67 -8.99
C PRO A 149 11.62 5.28 -10.26
N ASN A 150 10.31 5.47 -10.35
CA ASN A 150 9.64 6.15 -11.46
C ASN A 150 9.70 7.69 -11.31
N SER A 151 10.02 8.19 -10.11
CA SER A 151 10.18 9.61 -9.79
C SER A 151 11.48 9.85 -8.99
N PRO A 152 12.66 9.47 -9.53
CA PRO A 152 13.90 9.36 -8.75
C PRO A 152 14.40 10.69 -8.18
N ASP A 153 14.04 11.80 -8.83
CA ASP A 153 14.53 13.14 -8.46
C ASP A 153 13.59 13.88 -7.51
N HIS A 154 12.39 13.34 -7.27
CA HIS A 154 11.37 14.01 -6.47
C HIS A 154 10.44 13.02 -5.77
N MET A 155 10.28 13.16 -4.46
CA MET A 155 9.34 12.40 -3.64
C MET A 155 8.07 13.23 -3.43
N HIS A 156 6.93 12.75 -3.91
CA HIS A 156 5.65 13.45 -3.81
C HIS A 156 4.89 13.13 -2.51
N CYS A 157 5.37 12.19 -1.70
CA CYS A 157 4.77 11.83 -0.42
C CYS A 157 5.85 11.56 0.63
N ARG A 158 6.13 12.58 1.45
CA ARG A 158 7.09 12.54 2.57
C ARG A 158 6.35 12.56 3.90
N PRO A 159 6.99 12.17 5.01
CA PRO A 159 6.38 12.22 6.34
C PRO A 159 5.78 13.59 6.72
N ALA A 160 6.39 14.69 6.28
CA ALA A 160 5.85 16.03 6.54
C ALA A 160 4.49 16.27 5.87
N GLN A 161 4.34 15.81 4.61
CA GLN A 161 3.08 15.93 3.87
C GLN A 161 2.00 14.99 4.45
N ILE A 162 2.38 13.76 4.83
CA ILE A 162 1.50 12.83 5.55
C ILE A 162 0.99 13.48 6.85
N ASN A 163 1.90 14.09 7.63
CA ASN A 163 1.55 14.80 8.85
C ASN A 163 0.55 15.96 8.58
N THR A 164 0.79 16.74 7.54
CA THR A 164 -0.12 17.85 7.14
C THR A 164 -1.51 17.32 6.79
N VAL A 165 -1.59 16.22 6.04
CA VAL A 165 -2.88 15.61 5.70
C VAL A 165 -3.60 15.10 6.94
N MET A 166 -2.91 14.43 7.86
CA MET A 166 -3.50 13.94 9.11
C MET A 166 -4.03 15.08 10.00
N ASP A 167 -3.29 16.19 10.07
CA ASP A 167 -3.71 17.37 10.85
C ASP A 167 -4.97 18.03 10.24
N ASN A 168 -5.13 17.98 8.90
CA ASN A 168 -6.29 18.53 8.18
C ASN A 168 -7.47 17.58 8.11
N PHE A 169 -7.23 16.26 8.14
CA PHE A 169 -8.24 15.21 8.01
C PHE A 169 -8.09 14.17 9.15
N PRO A 170 -8.38 14.56 10.41
CA PRO A 170 -8.13 13.70 11.58
C PRO A 170 -8.95 12.41 11.60
N ASP A 171 -10.08 12.36 10.87
CA ASP A 171 -10.95 11.19 10.76
C ASP A 171 -10.55 10.27 9.59
N LEU A 172 -9.54 10.65 8.78
CA LEU A 172 -9.05 9.81 7.70
C LEU A 172 -8.24 8.64 8.24
N VAL A 173 -8.69 7.42 7.99
CA VAL A 173 -7.89 6.22 8.27
C VAL A 173 -6.82 6.09 7.17
N LEU A 174 -5.60 6.51 7.50
CA LEU A 174 -4.48 6.60 6.56
C LEU A 174 -3.44 5.51 6.84
N ILE A 175 -3.00 4.83 5.78
CA ILE A 175 -1.88 3.90 5.80
C ILE A 175 -0.77 4.46 4.92
N ALA A 176 0.38 4.76 5.51
CA ALA A 176 1.58 5.18 4.80
C ALA A 176 2.46 3.97 4.49
N ALA A 177 2.56 3.61 3.22
CA ALA A 177 3.30 2.44 2.77
C ALA A 177 4.80 2.53 3.09
N HIS A 178 5.48 1.38 3.07
CA HIS A 178 6.93 1.26 3.18
C HIS A 178 7.51 1.82 4.47
N MET A 179 6.83 1.52 5.61
CA MET A 179 7.17 2.05 6.94
C MET A 179 7.12 3.58 7.01
N GLY A 180 6.16 4.20 6.28
CA GLY A 180 5.96 5.64 6.26
C GLY A 180 6.86 6.42 5.30
N GLY A 181 7.70 5.71 4.52
CA GLY A 181 8.48 6.31 3.42
C GLY A 181 9.88 5.76 3.25
N ILE A 182 10.16 5.19 2.07
CA ILE A 182 11.50 4.74 1.69
C ILE A 182 12.44 5.95 1.66
N GLY A 183 13.56 5.89 2.41
CA GLY A 183 14.56 6.96 2.47
C GLY A 183 14.16 8.17 3.33
N CYS A 184 13.07 8.07 4.08
CA CYS A 184 12.55 9.13 4.94
C CYS A 184 12.47 8.73 6.42
N GLU A 185 13.18 7.68 6.86
CA GLU A 185 13.02 7.03 8.16
C GLU A 185 13.16 8.00 9.35
N GLN A 186 14.08 8.98 9.27
CA GLN A 186 14.20 9.99 10.32
C GLN A 186 12.95 10.87 10.41
N GLY A 187 12.41 11.28 9.26
CA GLY A 187 11.15 12.04 9.23
C GLY A 187 9.96 11.25 9.78
N VAL A 188 9.92 9.92 9.54
CA VAL A 188 8.90 9.03 10.13
C VAL A 188 9.01 9.01 11.65
N LEU A 189 10.24 8.86 12.19
CA LEU A 189 10.50 8.88 13.63
C LEU A 189 10.11 10.19 14.29
N ASP A 190 10.31 11.31 13.60
CA ASP A 190 10.11 12.66 14.16
C ASP A 190 8.65 13.13 14.03
N LEU A 191 7.93 12.71 12.98
CA LEU A 191 6.63 13.29 12.61
C LEU A 191 5.46 12.30 12.67
N LEU A 192 5.69 11.00 12.48
CA LEU A 192 4.62 10.01 12.36
C LEU A 192 4.56 9.03 13.54
N CYS A 193 5.69 8.69 14.15
CA CYS A 193 5.69 7.76 15.29
C CYS A 193 4.83 8.27 16.45
N GLY A 194 3.97 7.40 16.97
CA GLY A 194 3.02 7.72 18.05
C GLY A 194 1.75 8.45 17.60
N LYS A 195 1.58 8.72 16.29
CA LYS A 195 0.35 9.28 15.72
C LYS A 195 -0.60 8.18 15.22
N GLN A 196 -1.86 8.54 14.96
CA GLN A 196 -2.91 7.64 14.46
C GLN A 196 -2.79 7.43 12.93
N VAL A 197 -1.66 6.92 12.49
CA VAL A 197 -1.38 6.54 11.10
C VAL A 197 -0.92 5.09 11.07
N TYR A 198 -1.47 4.30 10.16
CA TYR A 198 -0.96 2.95 9.93
C TYR A 198 0.31 3.02 9.08
N LEU A 199 1.24 2.10 9.33
CA LEU A 199 2.41 1.86 8.48
C LEU A 199 2.39 0.42 7.99
N ASP A 200 2.78 0.16 6.75
CA ASP A 200 2.99 -1.22 6.29
C ASP A 200 4.48 -1.54 6.13
N THR A 201 4.82 -2.81 6.27
CA THR A 201 6.23 -3.26 6.27
C THR A 201 6.80 -3.51 4.88
N SER A 202 6.07 -3.22 3.81
CA SER A 202 6.51 -3.48 2.45
C SER A 202 7.88 -2.84 2.14
N HIS A 203 8.69 -3.52 1.34
CA HIS A 203 10.08 -3.14 1.04
C HIS A 203 11.04 -3.03 2.24
N SER A 204 10.65 -3.47 3.43
CA SER A 204 11.56 -3.45 4.60
C SER A 204 12.67 -4.49 4.48
N GLY A 205 12.35 -5.71 4.05
CA GLY A 205 13.32 -6.77 3.80
C GLY A 205 14.18 -6.52 2.56
N SER A 206 13.67 -5.79 1.57
CA SER A 206 14.38 -5.46 0.33
C SER A 206 15.59 -4.55 0.54
N TYR A 207 15.60 -3.75 1.60
CA TYR A 207 16.64 -2.77 1.87
C TYR A 207 17.22 -2.94 3.29
N PRO A 208 18.07 -3.96 3.54
CA PRO A 208 18.57 -4.26 4.89
C PRO A 208 19.33 -3.12 5.58
N TYR A 209 19.92 -2.21 4.82
CA TYR A 209 20.59 -1.03 5.38
C TYR A 209 19.66 -0.10 6.15
N ARG A 210 18.33 -0.19 5.92
CA ARG A 210 17.28 0.57 6.62
C ARG A 210 16.93 -0.04 7.98
N HIS A 211 17.21 -1.34 8.23
CA HIS A 211 16.75 -2.08 9.41
C HIS A 211 17.01 -1.37 10.74
N PRO A 212 18.19 -0.75 11.00
CA PRO A 212 18.42 -0.07 12.28
C PRO A 212 17.42 1.07 12.55
N MET A 213 16.97 1.76 11.50
CA MET A 213 15.97 2.82 11.63
C MET A 213 14.55 2.25 11.69
N LEU A 214 14.25 1.23 10.89
CA LEU A 214 12.96 0.55 10.89
C LEU A 214 12.68 -0.11 12.25
N HIS A 215 13.67 -0.72 12.90
CA HIS A 215 13.52 -1.25 14.25
C HIS A 215 13.21 -0.15 15.28
N LYS A 216 13.78 1.05 15.15
CA LYS A 216 13.41 2.19 15.99
C LYS A 216 11.98 2.66 15.74
N ILE A 217 11.49 2.59 14.49
CA ILE A 217 10.10 2.90 14.16
C ILE A 217 9.17 1.87 14.83
N LEU A 218 9.47 0.57 14.72
CA LEU A 218 8.71 -0.49 15.39
C LEU A 218 8.68 -0.33 16.93
N ASP A 219 9.77 0.17 17.54
CA ASP A 219 9.84 0.41 18.98
C ASP A 219 9.03 1.64 19.42
N LYS A 220 8.96 2.68 18.58
CA LYS A 220 8.33 3.96 18.93
C LYS A 220 6.88 4.11 18.49
N HIS A 221 6.49 3.38 17.44
CA HIS A 221 5.13 3.48 16.90
C HIS A 221 4.17 2.56 17.64
N ASP A 222 2.85 2.85 17.57
CA ASP A 222 1.83 2.01 18.16
C ASP A 222 1.82 0.63 17.48
N PRO A 223 2.07 -0.48 18.20
CA PRO A 223 2.04 -1.83 17.65
C PRO A 223 0.72 -2.19 16.93
N ALA A 224 -0.39 -1.58 17.33
CA ALA A 224 -1.69 -1.82 16.72
C ALA A 224 -1.84 -1.22 15.32
N LEU A 225 -0.92 -0.34 14.92
CA LEU A 225 -0.95 0.42 13.67
C LEU A 225 0.12 -0.02 12.66
N ILE A 226 0.75 -1.20 12.85
CA ILE A 226 1.70 -1.75 11.88
C ILE A 226 1.05 -2.94 11.17
N LEU A 227 1.10 -2.93 9.83
CA LEU A 227 0.55 -3.95 8.95
C LEU A 227 1.69 -4.69 8.22
N TYR A 228 1.54 -6.00 8.02
CA TYR A 228 2.44 -6.71 7.12
C TYR A 228 2.08 -6.38 5.67
N GLY A 229 3.06 -6.04 4.86
CA GLY A 229 2.97 -5.89 3.41
C GLY A 229 4.24 -6.38 2.73
N SER A 230 4.13 -6.97 1.55
CA SER A 230 5.30 -7.40 0.77
C SER A 230 5.66 -6.43 -0.34
N ASP A 231 4.69 -5.83 -0.97
CA ASP A 231 4.79 -5.15 -2.26
C ASP A 231 5.05 -6.13 -3.44
N CYS A 232 4.59 -7.39 -3.29
CA CYS A 232 4.59 -8.35 -4.39
C CYS A 232 3.86 -7.76 -5.62
N PRO A 233 4.41 -7.80 -6.82
CA PRO A 233 5.57 -8.57 -7.28
C PRO A 233 6.93 -7.84 -7.17
N TRP A 234 7.01 -6.61 -6.67
CA TRP A 234 8.24 -5.80 -6.66
C TRP A 234 9.20 -6.22 -5.54
N SER A 235 8.70 -6.90 -4.51
CA SER A 235 9.49 -7.61 -3.52
C SER A 235 8.94 -9.01 -3.26
N GLY A 236 9.80 -9.91 -2.75
CA GLY A 236 9.43 -11.29 -2.45
C GLY A 236 8.85 -11.44 -1.05
N GLN A 237 7.72 -12.15 -0.93
CA GLN A 237 7.03 -12.37 0.34
C GLN A 237 7.92 -12.99 1.41
N GLU A 238 8.79 -13.97 1.05
CA GLU A 238 9.72 -14.58 2.01
C GLU A 238 10.68 -13.55 2.64
N ARG A 239 11.23 -12.67 1.81
CA ARG A 239 12.17 -11.63 2.25
C ARG A 239 11.50 -10.65 3.20
N GLU A 240 10.30 -10.20 2.88
CA GLU A 240 9.55 -9.25 3.71
C GLU A 240 9.05 -9.91 5.01
N GLN A 241 8.63 -11.17 4.97
CA GLN A 241 8.34 -11.94 6.18
C GLN A 241 9.56 -12.07 7.10
N ASN A 242 10.73 -12.31 6.53
CA ASN A 242 11.96 -12.47 7.30
C ASN A 242 12.33 -11.19 8.05
N PHE A 243 12.06 -10.00 7.50
CA PHE A 243 12.22 -8.75 8.24
C PHE A 243 11.40 -8.74 9.53
N VAL A 244 10.10 -9.07 9.47
CA VAL A 244 9.22 -9.10 10.65
C VAL A 244 9.62 -10.22 11.61
N LYS A 245 9.90 -11.44 11.09
CA LYS A 245 10.28 -12.60 11.90
C LYS A 245 11.56 -12.35 12.71
N GLN A 246 12.53 -11.63 12.15
CA GLN A 246 13.83 -11.34 12.75
C GLN A 246 13.85 -10.02 13.54
N ALA A 247 12.79 -9.20 13.44
CA ALA A 247 12.71 -7.95 14.19
C ALA A 247 12.78 -8.21 15.72
N PRO A 248 13.47 -7.34 16.49
CA PRO A 248 13.64 -7.49 17.94
C PRO A 248 12.39 -7.03 18.71
N ILE A 249 11.24 -7.61 18.38
CA ILE A 249 9.92 -7.34 18.97
C ILE A 249 9.31 -8.64 19.50
N SER A 250 8.30 -8.55 20.36
CA SER A 250 7.64 -9.73 20.94
C SER A 250 6.93 -10.58 19.88
N ASP A 251 6.73 -11.86 20.15
CA ASP A 251 5.99 -12.75 19.23
C ASP A 251 4.55 -12.31 19.06
N GLN A 252 3.91 -11.78 20.12
CA GLN A 252 2.57 -11.19 20.02
C GLN A 252 2.55 -10.02 19.04
N TYR A 253 3.54 -9.13 19.08
CA TYR A 253 3.61 -7.99 18.15
C TYR A 253 3.83 -8.48 16.70
N LYS A 254 4.62 -9.53 16.48
CA LYS A 254 4.75 -10.16 15.15
C LYS A 254 3.42 -10.73 14.66
N GLU A 255 2.66 -11.39 15.52
CA GLU A 255 1.34 -11.91 15.21
C GLU A 255 0.35 -10.78 14.86
N ASP A 256 0.42 -9.68 15.61
CA ASP A 256 -0.41 -8.49 15.34
C ASP A 256 -0.08 -7.88 13.99
N ILE A 257 1.21 -7.73 13.64
CA ILE A 257 1.66 -7.26 12.33
C ILE A 257 1.18 -8.20 11.21
N PHE A 258 1.38 -9.52 11.38
CA PHE A 258 1.05 -10.49 10.34
C PHE A 258 -0.44 -10.67 10.10
N TRP A 259 -1.29 -10.47 11.12
CA TRP A 259 -2.69 -10.83 11.01
C TRP A 259 -3.67 -9.92 11.73
N ASN A 260 -3.51 -9.73 13.05
CA ASN A 260 -4.59 -9.16 13.87
C ASN A 260 -4.91 -7.71 13.50
N ASN A 261 -3.88 -6.90 13.19
CA ASN A 261 -4.06 -5.49 12.82
C ASN A 261 -4.82 -5.36 11.50
N ALA A 262 -4.46 -6.17 10.50
CA ALA A 262 -5.14 -6.21 9.21
C ALA A 262 -6.61 -6.63 9.36
N MET A 263 -6.88 -7.67 10.17
CA MET A 263 -8.24 -8.14 10.40
C MET A 263 -9.13 -7.12 11.11
N ARG A 264 -8.57 -6.32 12.04
CA ARG A 264 -9.33 -5.22 12.67
C ARG A 264 -9.71 -4.13 11.66
N LEU A 265 -8.80 -3.80 10.76
CA LEU A 265 -9.03 -2.77 9.75
C LEU A 265 -10.03 -3.21 8.66
N MET A 266 -10.14 -4.52 8.42
CA MET A 266 -11.02 -5.08 7.40
C MET A 266 -12.45 -5.39 7.91
N GLN A 267 -12.72 -5.23 9.20
CA GLN A 267 -14.07 -5.36 9.77
C GLN A 267 -14.95 -4.17 9.39
#